data_eb2f0d38909d17170a33d79e5fe8f769
#
_entry.id   eb2f0d38909d17170a33d79e5fe8f769
#
_cell.length_a   1.000
_cell.length_b   1.000
_cell.length_c   1.000
_cell.angle_alpha   90.00
_cell.angle_beta   90.00
_cell.angle_gamma   90.00
#
_symmetry.space_group_name_H-M   'P 1'
#
loop_
_entity.id
_entity.type
_entity.pdbx_description
1 polymer ?
#
loop_
_entity_poly.entity_id
_entity_poly.type
_entity_poly.pdbx_seq_one_letter_code
_entity_poly.pdbx_strand_id
1 'polypeptide(L)'
;MKKTVMLSALALLVSAPVMAKTWVLTSAEGGVEQGNWRISSDQLNIKDQQFSIEQVVLHGGKQEGSKVIKLSSKNGLTIALSPTRGMNLLYADGFGVHMGWNSPVKEVVNPAFINLESRNGLGWLEGFNEMVVRCGYEWTGHPVTADGQIYTLHGKVGNTPASQVSVDVSETAPYEIRIRGLVKESTFKKADLQTEMELRYIPGSNSFSLHDVLTNHADYPHDYQIIYHSNFSKPILEQGARFITPYENVSPFNDYAKKGLKEWQTYAGPTNGFDEMVFNIKPLADASKQTVAALLNKAGDKGVAISYNTEQLPVLTLWKNTDTEKQGYVTGIEPGTSYAYPVTIEREQKRVKQLQPGQSTRFDLTYTLLHNSGQVAEVEKRVQEIQGSKTPQSIETPMAKE
;
A
#
# COMPACT_ATOMS: atom_id res chain seq x y z
N MET A 1 -25.86 28.27 54.33
CA MET A 1 -25.73 27.58 53.09
C MET A 1 -24.23 27.51 52.71
N LYS A 2 -23.57 26.38 52.95
CA LYS A 2 -22.17 26.17 52.59
C LYS A 2 -22.11 25.55 51.20
N LYS A 3 -21.48 26.25 50.24
CA LYS A 3 -21.26 25.72 48.87
C LYS A 3 -19.97 24.85 48.91
N THR A 4 -20.16 23.56 48.70
CA THR A 4 -19.04 22.61 48.52
C THR A 4 -18.57 22.70 47.04
N VAL A 5 -17.37 23.14 46.82
CA VAL A 5 -16.71 23.13 45.50
C VAL A 5 -16.05 21.74 45.34
N MET A 6 -16.56 20.93 44.41
CA MET A 6 -15.91 19.70 44.00
C MET A 6 -14.81 20.06 42.98
N LEU A 7 -13.55 19.87 43.36
CA LEU A 7 -12.41 19.87 42.48
C LEU A 7 -12.35 18.51 41.75
N SER A 8 -12.63 18.50 40.47
CA SER A 8 -12.39 17.34 39.62
C SER A 8 -10.90 17.32 39.25
N ALA A 9 -10.17 16.36 39.79
CA ALA A 9 -8.81 16.10 39.39
C ALA A 9 -8.79 15.44 38.00
N LEU A 10 -8.34 16.17 37.00
CA LEU A 10 -8.07 15.65 35.67
C LEU A 10 -6.73 14.90 35.71
N ALA A 11 -6.77 13.55 35.75
CA ALA A 11 -5.57 12.73 35.66
C ALA A 11 -5.01 12.82 34.22
N LEU A 12 -3.95 13.60 34.07
CA LEU A 12 -3.12 13.55 32.87
C LEU A 12 -2.42 12.18 32.84
N LEU A 13 -2.90 11.30 31.96
CA LEU A 13 -2.18 10.09 31.58
C LEU A 13 -0.92 10.53 30.78
N VAL A 14 0.17 10.71 31.48
CA VAL A 14 1.50 10.83 30.86
C VAL A 14 1.86 9.44 30.35
N SER A 15 1.70 9.20 29.05
CA SER A 15 2.23 8.00 28.41
C SER A 15 3.75 8.04 28.55
N ALA A 16 4.32 7.11 29.34
CA ALA A 16 5.76 6.92 29.39
C ALA A 16 6.31 6.68 27.97
N PRO A 17 7.46 7.25 27.62
CA PRO A 17 8.07 6.96 26.30
C PRO A 17 8.31 5.44 26.23
N VAL A 18 7.74 4.81 25.20
CA VAL A 18 7.99 3.39 24.93
C VAL A 18 9.47 3.27 24.57
N MET A 19 10.27 2.62 25.41
CA MET A 19 11.68 2.33 25.12
C MET A 19 11.73 1.30 23.98
N ALA A 20 12.52 1.58 22.97
CA ALA A 20 12.73 0.68 21.83
C ALA A 20 14.22 0.56 21.52
N LYS A 21 14.66 -0.61 21.14
CA LYS A 21 15.98 -0.79 20.53
C LYS A 21 15.94 -0.50 19.06
N THR A 22 16.87 0.30 18.59
CA THR A 22 16.97 0.76 17.19
C THR A 22 18.23 0.26 16.54
N TRP A 23 18.11 -0.24 15.31
CA TRP A 23 19.23 -0.59 14.42
C TRP A 23 19.11 0.22 13.13
N VAL A 24 20.14 0.98 12.80
CA VAL A 24 20.25 1.68 11.52
C VAL A 24 20.88 0.72 10.52
N LEU A 25 20.14 0.37 9.47
CA LEU A 25 20.59 -0.55 8.41
C LEU A 25 21.19 0.20 7.22
N THR A 26 20.66 1.37 6.91
CA THR A 26 21.15 2.26 5.85
C THR A 26 21.05 3.71 6.32
N SER A 27 22.09 4.51 6.05
CA SER A 27 22.06 5.97 6.19
C SER A 27 23.04 6.56 5.19
N ALA A 28 22.52 7.12 4.10
CA ALA A 28 23.34 7.77 3.08
C ALA A 28 24.13 8.95 3.64
N GLU A 29 23.52 9.73 4.52
CA GLU A 29 24.16 10.87 5.18
C GLU A 29 25.20 10.44 6.21
N GLY A 30 24.90 9.41 7.00
CA GLY A 30 25.79 8.88 8.03
C GLY A 30 26.84 7.89 7.53
N GLY A 31 26.84 7.56 6.22
CA GLY A 31 27.76 6.58 5.64
C GLY A 31 27.53 5.16 6.16
N VAL A 32 26.33 4.83 6.64
CA VAL A 32 25.99 3.49 7.15
C VAL A 32 25.38 2.65 6.03
N GLU A 33 25.95 1.48 5.83
CA GLU A 33 25.45 0.49 4.88
C GLU A 33 25.67 -0.92 5.45
N GLN A 34 24.59 -1.48 6.03
CA GLN A 34 24.59 -2.88 6.48
C GLN A 34 24.29 -3.79 5.28
N GLY A 35 25.11 -4.82 5.11
CA GLY A 35 24.82 -5.90 4.19
C GLY A 35 23.75 -6.84 4.74
N ASN A 36 24.11 -8.13 4.92
CA ASN A 36 23.24 -9.07 5.60
C ASN A 36 23.21 -8.77 7.11
N TRP A 37 22.02 -8.70 7.67
CA TRP A 37 21.81 -8.38 9.08
C TRP A 37 20.66 -9.19 9.65
N ARG A 38 20.71 -9.52 10.95
CA ARG A 38 19.63 -10.27 11.60
C ARG A 38 19.55 -9.97 13.10
N ILE A 39 18.32 -9.94 13.62
CA ILE A 39 17.98 -9.92 15.04
C ILE A 39 16.79 -10.86 15.30
N SER A 40 16.72 -11.45 16.49
CA SER A 40 15.61 -12.30 16.91
C SER A 40 15.14 -11.99 18.33
N SER A 41 13.93 -12.42 18.66
CA SER A 41 13.36 -12.33 20.01
C SER A 41 14.27 -12.95 21.08
N ASP A 42 14.94 -14.07 20.76
CA ASP A 42 15.88 -14.72 21.70
C ASP A 42 17.09 -13.84 22.01
N GLN A 43 17.66 -13.16 21.01
CA GLN A 43 18.77 -12.23 21.20
C GLN A 43 18.35 -10.97 21.99
N LEU A 44 17.04 -10.68 22.02
CA LEU A 44 16.45 -9.59 22.80
C LEU A 44 15.97 -10.05 24.20
N ASN A 45 16.13 -11.34 24.55
CA ASN A 45 15.60 -11.96 25.76
C ASN A 45 14.07 -11.90 25.89
N ILE A 46 13.34 -11.79 24.76
CA ILE A 46 11.88 -11.85 24.69
C ILE A 46 11.48 -13.32 24.57
N LYS A 47 10.76 -13.83 25.60
CA LYS A 47 10.43 -15.27 25.69
C LYS A 47 8.98 -15.60 25.36
N ASP A 48 8.09 -14.65 25.51
CA ASP A 48 6.64 -14.78 25.32
C ASP A 48 6.20 -14.55 23.84
N GLN A 49 7.12 -14.03 23.00
CA GLN A 49 6.92 -13.87 21.57
C GLN A 49 8.13 -14.42 20.82
N GLN A 50 7.89 -15.10 19.69
CA GLN A 50 8.95 -15.60 18.81
C GLN A 50 8.90 -14.93 17.45
N PHE A 51 9.94 -14.15 17.16
CA PHE A 51 10.08 -13.47 15.88
C PHE A 51 11.55 -13.31 15.47
N SER A 52 11.78 -13.07 14.20
CA SER A 52 13.07 -12.64 13.68
C SER A 52 12.88 -11.58 12.60
N ILE A 53 13.87 -10.71 12.48
CA ILE A 53 13.95 -9.70 11.42
C ILE A 53 15.32 -9.88 10.79
N GLU A 54 15.35 -10.01 9.47
CA GLU A 54 16.60 -10.17 8.71
C GLU A 54 16.60 -9.26 7.48
N GLN A 55 17.75 -8.69 7.16
CA GLN A 55 18.02 -8.08 5.88
C GLN A 55 18.96 -8.97 5.10
N VAL A 56 18.66 -9.20 3.84
CA VAL A 56 19.53 -9.91 2.89
C VAL A 56 19.80 -9.06 1.66
N VAL A 57 21.01 -9.12 1.15
CA VAL A 57 21.37 -8.56 -0.16
C VAL A 57 21.23 -9.67 -1.19
N LEU A 58 20.47 -9.41 -2.24
CA LEU A 58 20.23 -10.35 -3.31
C LEU A 58 21.32 -10.25 -4.37
N HIS A 59 21.67 -11.37 -4.95
CA HIS A 59 22.70 -11.49 -5.97
C HIS A 59 22.19 -12.21 -7.21
N GLY A 60 22.81 -11.92 -8.35
CA GLY A 60 22.54 -12.54 -9.65
C GLY A 60 21.33 -11.93 -10.38
N GLY A 61 21.42 -11.88 -11.71
CA GLY A 61 20.39 -11.31 -12.56
C GLY A 61 20.16 -9.83 -12.31
N LYS A 62 18.94 -9.37 -12.59
CA LYS A 62 18.53 -7.97 -12.37
C LYS A 62 18.27 -7.62 -10.89
N GLN A 63 18.27 -8.61 -10.00
CA GLN A 63 18.15 -8.37 -8.55
C GLN A 63 19.49 -8.03 -7.88
N GLU A 64 20.60 -8.03 -8.60
CA GLU A 64 21.93 -7.76 -8.05
C GLU A 64 21.95 -6.46 -7.23
N GLY A 65 22.34 -6.59 -5.94
CA GLY A 65 22.39 -5.47 -5.00
C GLY A 65 21.02 -5.04 -4.41
N SER A 66 19.91 -5.64 -4.84
CA SER A 66 18.61 -5.39 -4.19
C SER A 66 18.62 -5.95 -2.77
N LYS A 67 17.98 -5.23 -1.85
CA LYS A 67 17.82 -5.65 -0.45
C LYS A 67 16.39 -6.05 -0.16
N VAL A 68 16.25 -7.07 0.67
CA VAL A 68 14.96 -7.51 1.22
C VAL A 68 15.07 -7.56 2.74
N ILE A 69 14.14 -6.92 3.43
CA ILE A 69 13.94 -7.10 4.86
C ILE A 69 12.76 -8.06 5.03
N LYS A 70 12.99 -9.15 5.75
CA LYS A 70 11.98 -10.13 6.10
C LYS A 70 11.78 -10.17 7.60
N LEU A 71 10.57 -9.87 8.03
CA LEU A 71 10.09 -10.04 9.38
C LEU A 71 9.28 -11.34 9.44
N SER A 72 9.61 -12.24 10.35
CA SER A 72 8.91 -13.51 10.53
C SER A 72 8.45 -13.64 11.99
N SER A 73 7.17 -13.92 12.20
CA SER A 73 6.59 -14.12 13.52
C SER A 73 5.95 -15.49 13.62
N LYS A 74 6.27 -16.23 14.67
CA LYS A 74 5.59 -17.50 14.95
C LYS A 74 4.14 -17.22 15.33
N ASN A 75 3.23 -18.00 14.78
CA ASN A 75 1.77 -17.83 14.95
C ASN A 75 1.24 -16.47 14.47
N GLY A 76 1.95 -15.79 13.59
CA GLY A 76 1.60 -14.51 13.01
C GLY A 76 1.99 -14.44 11.53
N LEU A 77 2.34 -13.25 11.07
CA LEU A 77 2.73 -13.01 9.69
C LEU A 77 4.24 -13.12 9.47
N THR A 78 4.60 -13.55 8.28
CA THR A 78 5.90 -13.29 7.65
C THR A 78 5.71 -12.22 6.62
N ILE A 79 6.38 -11.07 6.77
CA ILE A 79 6.26 -9.90 5.89
C ILE A 79 7.61 -9.64 5.25
N ALA A 80 7.64 -9.48 3.93
CA ALA A 80 8.85 -9.10 3.20
C ALA A 80 8.66 -7.77 2.49
N LEU A 81 9.66 -6.89 2.59
CA LEU A 81 9.68 -5.59 1.91
C LEU A 81 11.06 -5.31 1.33
N SER A 82 11.13 -4.42 0.33
CA SER A 82 12.39 -4.05 -0.32
C SER A 82 12.73 -2.57 -0.12
N PRO A 83 13.75 -2.24 0.69
CA PRO A 83 14.24 -0.88 0.81
C PRO A 83 14.78 -0.31 -0.51
N THR A 84 15.32 -1.15 -1.38
CA THR A 84 15.83 -0.76 -2.70
C THR A 84 14.70 -0.35 -3.66
N ARG A 85 13.49 -0.82 -3.39
CA ARG A 85 12.29 -0.58 -4.18
C ARG A 85 11.26 0.25 -3.40
N GLY A 86 11.62 1.48 -2.96
CA GLY A 86 10.70 2.41 -2.31
C GLY A 86 10.01 1.87 -1.06
N MET A 87 10.64 1.00 -0.28
CA MET A 87 10.04 0.34 0.89
C MET A 87 8.77 -0.46 0.55
N ASN A 88 8.60 -0.90 -0.69
CA ASN A 88 7.44 -1.66 -1.14
C ASN A 88 7.40 -3.05 -0.51
N LEU A 89 6.19 -3.56 -0.28
CA LEU A 89 5.97 -4.89 0.29
C LEU A 89 5.90 -5.93 -0.82
N LEU A 90 6.71 -6.97 -0.71
CA LEU A 90 6.76 -8.06 -1.69
C LEU A 90 5.63 -9.07 -1.45
N TYR A 91 5.42 -9.45 -0.19
CA TYR A 91 4.35 -10.37 0.24
C TYR A 91 4.14 -10.30 1.75
N ALA A 92 3.03 -10.87 2.19
CA ALA A 92 2.80 -11.22 3.60
C ALA A 92 2.12 -12.58 3.68
N ASP A 93 2.73 -13.50 4.42
CA ASP A 93 2.26 -14.88 4.59
C ASP A 93 1.89 -15.15 6.04
N GLY A 94 0.82 -15.89 6.28
CA GLY A 94 0.46 -16.32 7.62
C GLY A 94 -0.79 -17.19 7.63
N PHE A 95 -0.96 -17.97 8.66
CA PHE A 95 -2.18 -18.78 8.87
C PHE A 95 -2.57 -19.66 7.67
N GLY A 96 -1.57 -20.08 6.87
CA GLY A 96 -1.78 -20.87 5.65
C GLY A 96 -2.31 -20.08 4.46
N VAL A 97 -2.27 -18.75 4.49
CA VAL A 97 -2.73 -17.88 3.41
C VAL A 97 -1.59 -16.98 2.94
N HIS A 98 -1.45 -16.84 1.62
CA HIS A 98 -0.51 -15.93 0.97
C HIS A 98 -1.23 -14.63 0.59
N MET A 99 -0.72 -13.49 1.05
CA MET A 99 -1.04 -12.16 0.52
C MET A 99 0.08 -11.73 -0.42
N GLY A 100 -0.27 -11.55 -1.67
CA GLY A 100 0.64 -11.22 -2.76
C GLY A 100 0.19 -11.87 -4.06
N TRP A 101 1.11 -11.95 -5.02
CA TRP A 101 0.81 -12.51 -6.33
C TRP A 101 2.05 -13.13 -6.99
N ASN A 102 1.80 -13.98 -7.97
CA ASN A 102 2.86 -14.67 -8.71
C ASN A 102 3.14 -13.95 -10.02
N SER A 103 3.83 -12.80 -9.94
CA SER A 103 4.22 -12.02 -11.12
C SER A 103 5.07 -12.85 -12.10
N PRO A 104 4.97 -12.59 -13.43
CA PRO A 104 5.95 -13.04 -14.40
C PRO A 104 7.37 -12.52 -14.11
N VAL A 105 7.49 -11.34 -13.47
CA VAL A 105 8.75 -10.76 -13.00
C VAL A 105 9.14 -11.44 -11.70
N LYS A 106 10.09 -12.37 -11.76
CA LYS A 106 10.46 -13.22 -10.61
C LYS A 106 11.52 -12.61 -9.70
N GLU A 107 12.37 -11.75 -10.24
CA GLU A 107 13.45 -11.11 -9.50
C GLU A 107 12.94 -9.85 -8.80
N VAL A 108 13.48 -9.54 -7.63
CA VAL A 108 13.32 -8.22 -7.01
C VAL A 108 14.26 -7.25 -7.73
N VAL A 109 13.80 -6.75 -8.87
CA VAL A 109 14.63 -6.01 -9.83
C VAL A 109 15.19 -4.75 -9.18
N ASN A 110 16.52 -4.60 -9.23
CA ASN A 110 17.17 -3.36 -8.78
C ASN A 110 16.79 -2.21 -9.73
N PRO A 111 16.36 -1.05 -9.22
CA PRO A 111 16.00 0.11 -10.04
C PRO A 111 17.08 0.54 -11.05
N ALA A 112 18.36 0.23 -10.80
CA ALA A 112 19.45 0.48 -11.72
C ALA A 112 19.28 -0.22 -13.09
N PHE A 113 18.46 -1.28 -13.14
CA PHE A 113 18.15 -2.02 -14.38
C PHE A 113 16.80 -1.63 -14.99
N ILE A 114 16.11 -0.62 -14.46
CA ILE A 114 14.79 -0.17 -14.92
C ILE A 114 14.94 1.22 -15.56
N ASN A 115 14.53 1.32 -16.82
CA ASN A 115 14.30 2.61 -17.46
C ASN A 115 12.79 2.89 -17.47
N LEU A 116 12.33 3.78 -16.60
CA LEU A 116 10.91 4.11 -16.47
C LEU A 116 10.30 4.67 -17.76
N GLU A 117 11.10 5.33 -18.62
CA GLU A 117 10.63 5.90 -19.89
C GLU A 117 10.55 4.86 -21.03
N SER A 118 11.09 3.64 -20.83
CA SER A 118 11.01 2.58 -21.85
C SER A 118 9.55 2.28 -22.19
N ARG A 119 9.31 1.80 -23.41
CA ARG A 119 7.96 1.46 -23.91
C ARG A 119 6.95 2.63 -23.78
N ASN A 120 7.39 3.85 -24.09
CA ASN A 120 6.57 5.07 -23.97
C ASN A 120 6.07 5.33 -22.54
N GLY A 121 6.94 5.16 -21.53
CA GLY A 121 6.64 5.41 -20.15
C GLY A 121 6.12 4.20 -19.36
N LEU A 122 6.14 3.00 -19.95
CA LEU A 122 5.69 1.75 -19.31
C LEU A 122 6.80 0.95 -18.63
N GLY A 123 8.01 1.53 -18.50
CA GLY A 123 9.16 0.83 -17.92
C GLY A 123 8.97 0.35 -16.47
N TRP A 124 8.05 0.95 -15.72
CA TRP A 124 7.66 0.52 -14.40
C TRP A 124 7.26 -0.96 -14.34
N LEU A 125 6.62 -1.49 -15.40
CA LEU A 125 6.20 -2.89 -15.51
C LEU A 125 7.36 -3.89 -15.50
N GLU A 126 8.59 -3.45 -15.82
CA GLU A 126 9.76 -4.33 -15.84
C GLU A 126 10.21 -4.80 -14.44
N GLY A 127 9.74 -4.11 -13.39
CA GLY A 127 9.99 -4.47 -11.99
C GLY A 127 8.76 -4.92 -11.21
N PHE A 128 7.58 -4.89 -11.80
CA PHE A 128 6.32 -5.04 -11.09
C PHE A 128 6.07 -6.46 -10.57
N ASN A 129 6.21 -6.65 -9.27
CA ASN A 129 5.97 -7.93 -8.59
C ASN A 129 5.57 -7.78 -7.11
N GLU A 130 5.39 -6.57 -6.62
CA GLU A 130 5.09 -6.31 -5.22
C GLU A 130 3.63 -6.62 -4.86
N MET A 131 3.40 -7.03 -3.61
CA MET A 131 2.08 -7.07 -3.00
C MET A 131 1.52 -5.65 -2.81
N VAL A 132 2.34 -4.72 -2.31
CA VAL A 132 1.97 -3.31 -2.17
C VAL A 132 3.08 -2.45 -2.74
N VAL A 133 2.78 -1.71 -3.79
CA VAL A 133 3.68 -0.71 -4.36
C VAL A 133 3.07 0.67 -4.21
N ARG A 134 3.87 1.61 -3.70
CA ARG A 134 3.53 3.04 -3.67
C ARG A 134 3.73 3.61 -5.06
N CYS A 135 2.68 4.20 -5.62
CA CYS A 135 2.67 4.82 -6.94
C CYS A 135 2.53 6.34 -6.76
N GLY A 136 3.59 7.08 -7.00
CA GLY A 136 3.66 8.53 -6.74
C GLY A 136 5.11 9.02 -6.79
N TYR A 137 5.46 10.14 -6.14
CA TYR A 137 4.57 11.14 -5.52
C TYR A 137 4.37 12.35 -6.42
N GLU A 138 5.35 12.72 -7.26
CA GLU A 138 5.19 13.84 -8.20
C GLU A 138 3.97 13.63 -9.12
N TRP A 139 3.73 12.40 -9.53
CA TRP A 139 2.55 11.96 -10.29
C TRP A 139 2.32 10.48 -10.12
N THR A 140 1.14 10.02 -10.51
CA THR A 140 0.78 8.60 -10.63
C THR A 140 -0.17 8.37 -11.82
N GLY A 141 -0.56 7.12 -12.05
CA GLY A 141 -1.52 6.73 -13.10
C GLY A 141 -0.86 6.40 -14.43
N HIS A 142 -1.65 6.39 -15.49
CA HIS A 142 -1.21 6.04 -16.84
C HIS A 142 -0.21 7.05 -17.40
N PRO A 143 0.73 6.59 -18.26
CA PRO A 143 1.73 7.48 -18.83
C PRO A 143 1.13 8.48 -19.81
N VAL A 144 1.72 9.67 -19.85
CA VAL A 144 1.38 10.71 -20.82
C VAL A 144 2.59 11.57 -21.14
N THR A 145 2.72 12.00 -22.39
CA THR A 145 3.68 13.03 -22.76
C THR A 145 2.99 14.39 -22.76
N ALA A 146 3.40 15.27 -21.87
CA ALA A 146 2.88 16.62 -21.73
C ALA A 146 3.98 17.54 -21.19
N ASP A 147 3.84 18.84 -21.40
CA ASP A 147 4.77 19.86 -20.86
C ASP A 147 6.26 19.60 -21.21
N GLY A 148 6.53 18.93 -22.34
CA GLY A 148 7.87 18.59 -22.79
C GLY A 148 8.54 17.45 -22.02
N GLN A 149 7.80 16.65 -21.27
CA GLN A 149 8.31 15.49 -20.52
C GLN A 149 7.36 14.29 -20.64
N ILE A 150 7.88 13.11 -20.34
CA ILE A 150 7.09 11.89 -20.20
C ILE A 150 6.77 11.72 -18.71
N TYR A 151 5.50 11.76 -18.37
CA TYR A 151 4.99 11.29 -17.08
C TYR A 151 4.83 9.77 -17.19
N THR A 152 5.72 9.04 -16.53
CA THR A 152 5.78 7.58 -16.63
C THR A 152 4.68 6.91 -15.80
N LEU A 153 4.35 5.66 -16.15
CA LEU A 153 3.38 4.86 -15.42
C LEU A 153 3.71 4.87 -13.90
N HIS A 154 2.74 5.27 -13.07
CA HIS A 154 2.77 5.21 -11.61
C HIS A 154 3.92 5.97 -10.92
N GLY A 155 4.59 6.90 -11.61
CA GLY A 155 5.62 7.75 -11.00
C GLY A 155 6.92 7.01 -10.68
N LYS A 156 7.68 7.54 -9.73
CA LYS A 156 9.06 7.11 -9.48
C LYS A 156 9.27 6.41 -8.15
N VAL A 157 8.47 6.73 -7.12
CA VAL A 157 8.73 6.33 -5.73
C VAL A 157 8.91 4.83 -5.56
N GLY A 158 8.12 4.01 -6.26
CA GLY A 158 8.23 2.55 -6.23
C GLY A 158 9.57 1.99 -6.74
N ASN A 159 10.34 2.81 -7.46
CA ASN A 159 11.66 2.47 -7.99
C ASN A 159 12.76 3.39 -7.43
N THR A 160 12.54 4.06 -6.31
CA THR A 160 13.51 4.93 -5.64
C THR A 160 14.01 4.24 -4.37
N PRO A 161 15.32 3.94 -4.25
CA PRO A 161 15.89 3.35 -3.04
C PRO A 161 15.74 4.27 -1.84
N ALA A 162 15.47 3.69 -0.65
CA ALA A 162 15.45 4.44 0.59
C ALA A 162 16.86 4.90 0.97
N SER A 163 17.02 6.20 1.29
CA SER A 163 18.27 6.81 1.71
C SER A 163 18.57 6.57 3.19
N GLN A 164 17.57 6.22 3.98
CA GLN A 164 17.69 5.81 5.38
C GLN A 164 16.78 4.61 5.62
N VAL A 165 17.25 3.64 6.40
CA VAL A 165 16.47 2.46 6.81
C VAL A 165 16.81 2.13 8.24
N SER A 166 15.81 1.96 9.08
CA SER A 166 15.98 1.51 10.47
C SER A 166 14.93 0.49 10.87
N VAL A 167 15.28 -0.30 11.87
CA VAL A 167 14.39 -1.25 12.54
C VAL A 167 14.34 -0.90 14.01
N ASP A 168 13.13 -0.76 14.55
CA ASP A 168 12.90 -0.57 15.97
C ASP A 168 12.09 -1.73 16.52
N VAL A 169 12.42 -2.18 17.72
CA VAL A 169 11.66 -3.16 18.48
C VAL A 169 11.38 -2.62 19.87
N SER A 170 10.11 -2.51 20.25
CA SER A 170 9.70 -2.11 21.60
C SER A 170 10.28 -3.08 22.62
N GLU A 171 10.84 -2.56 23.73
CA GLU A 171 11.37 -3.37 24.83
C GLU A 171 10.28 -3.91 25.77
N THR A 172 9.04 -3.45 25.58
CA THR A 172 7.88 -3.87 26.38
C THR A 172 6.79 -4.48 25.50
N ALA A 173 6.02 -5.41 26.07
CA ALA A 173 4.86 -5.97 25.36
C ALA A 173 3.91 -4.86 24.89
N PRO A 174 3.33 -5.01 23.70
CA PRO A 174 3.29 -6.20 22.85
C PRO A 174 4.49 -6.34 21.88
N TYR A 175 5.64 -5.68 22.16
CA TYR A 175 6.88 -5.74 21.38
C TYR A 175 6.71 -5.28 19.93
N GLU A 176 6.00 -4.16 19.74
CA GLU A 176 5.77 -3.60 18.42
C GLU A 176 7.09 -3.43 17.64
N ILE A 177 7.10 -3.91 16.42
CA ILE A 177 8.20 -3.80 15.47
C ILE A 177 7.86 -2.69 14.48
N ARG A 178 8.81 -1.77 14.24
CA ARG A 178 8.70 -0.72 13.23
C ARG A 178 9.88 -0.83 12.27
N ILE A 179 9.56 -0.86 10.98
CA ILE A 179 10.58 -0.79 9.92
C ILE A 179 10.35 0.53 9.20
N ARG A 180 11.33 1.43 9.27
CA ARG A 180 11.24 2.78 8.71
C ARG A 180 12.18 2.96 7.55
N GLY A 181 11.76 3.76 6.58
CA GLY A 181 12.58 4.20 5.47
C GLY A 181 12.32 5.65 5.12
N LEU A 182 13.34 6.35 4.63
CA LEU A 182 13.22 7.68 4.05
C LEU A 182 13.48 7.57 2.54
N VAL A 183 12.47 7.89 1.75
CA VAL A 183 12.57 7.94 0.29
C VAL A 183 12.47 9.39 -0.18
N LYS A 184 13.35 9.80 -1.10
CA LYS A 184 13.45 11.18 -1.59
C LYS A 184 13.25 11.23 -3.10
N GLU A 185 12.31 12.07 -3.52
CA GLU A 185 12.13 12.48 -4.92
C GLU A 185 12.60 13.93 -5.05
N SER A 186 13.93 14.11 -5.12
CA SER A 186 14.56 15.43 -5.20
C SER A 186 15.20 15.62 -6.56
N THR A 187 14.77 16.65 -7.28
CA THR A 187 15.28 16.98 -8.62
C THR A 187 15.59 18.48 -8.69
N PHE A 188 16.80 18.81 -9.15
CA PHE A 188 17.25 20.20 -9.25
C PHE A 188 16.25 21.08 -10.02
N LYS A 189 15.80 22.15 -9.36
CA LYS A 189 14.78 23.11 -9.86
C LYS A 189 13.39 22.47 -10.18
N LYS A 190 13.09 21.32 -9.62
CA LYS A 190 11.79 20.65 -9.77
C LYS A 190 11.21 20.32 -8.40
N ALA A 191 11.08 19.05 -8.07
CA ALA A 191 10.55 18.59 -6.79
C ALA A 191 11.63 18.46 -5.72
N ASP A 192 11.24 18.60 -4.45
CA ASP A 192 11.94 18.06 -3.28
C ASP A 192 10.88 17.50 -2.34
N LEU A 193 10.37 16.31 -2.68
CA LEU A 193 9.40 15.56 -1.92
C LEU A 193 10.11 14.44 -1.16
N GLN A 194 9.92 14.38 0.14
CA GLN A 194 10.50 13.35 0.99
C GLN A 194 9.40 12.61 1.74
N THR A 195 9.48 11.30 1.77
CA THR A 195 8.50 10.47 2.46
C THR A 195 9.17 9.63 3.52
N GLU A 196 8.77 9.86 4.77
CA GLU A 196 9.02 8.92 5.85
C GLU A 196 7.98 7.80 5.77
N MET A 197 8.44 6.58 5.55
CA MET A 197 7.61 5.38 5.40
C MET A 197 7.83 4.47 6.59
N GLU A 198 6.75 4.01 7.21
CA GLU A 198 6.83 3.14 8.36
C GLU A 198 5.87 1.96 8.23
N LEU A 199 6.38 0.75 8.39
CA LEU A 199 5.60 -0.45 8.63
C LEU A 199 5.61 -0.73 10.13
N ARG A 200 4.41 -0.95 10.72
CA ARG A 200 4.23 -1.40 12.10
C ARG A 200 3.61 -2.79 12.15
N TYR A 201 4.16 -3.61 13.01
CA TYR A 201 3.67 -4.96 13.21
C TYR A 201 3.78 -5.39 14.68
N ILE A 202 2.75 -6.02 15.19
CA ILE A 202 2.75 -6.68 16.50
C ILE A 202 2.95 -8.17 16.30
N PRO A 203 4.02 -8.80 16.83
CA PRO A 203 4.25 -10.24 16.69
C PRO A 203 3.03 -11.07 17.09
N GLY A 204 2.68 -12.07 16.28
CA GLY A 204 1.50 -12.90 16.48
C GLY A 204 0.21 -12.34 15.85
N SER A 205 0.19 -11.09 15.38
CA SER A 205 -0.97 -10.49 14.72
C SER A 205 -1.18 -11.05 13.31
N ASN A 206 -2.44 -11.02 12.85
CA ASN A 206 -2.84 -11.25 11.46
C ASN A 206 -2.93 -9.94 10.64
N SER A 207 -2.47 -8.82 11.20
CA SER A 207 -2.52 -7.51 10.56
C SER A 207 -1.22 -6.74 10.76
N PHE A 208 -0.94 -5.82 9.84
CA PHE A 208 0.12 -4.82 9.93
C PHE A 208 -0.41 -3.48 9.40
N SER A 209 0.27 -2.38 9.73
CA SER A 209 -0.12 -1.06 9.22
C SER A 209 1.05 -0.34 8.55
N LEU A 210 0.69 0.51 7.59
CA LEU A 210 1.60 1.45 6.93
C LEU A 210 1.24 2.86 7.40
N HIS A 211 2.27 3.64 7.70
CA HIS A 211 2.17 5.04 8.12
C HIS A 211 3.20 5.83 7.33
N ASP A 212 2.75 6.57 6.34
CA ASP A 212 3.63 7.35 5.48
C ASP A 212 3.38 8.84 5.70
N VAL A 213 4.45 9.64 5.79
CA VAL A 213 4.38 11.09 5.91
C VAL A 213 5.17 11.71 4.77
N LEU A 214 4.45 12.32 3.84
CA LEU A 214 5.01 13.05 2.70
C LEU A 214 5.17 14.52 3.06
N THR A 215 6.36 15.07 2.85
CA THR A 215 6.69 16.48 3.11
C THR A 215 7.28 17.14 1.87
N ASN A 216 6.81 18.34 1.57
CA ASN A 216 7.43 19.21 0.56
C ASN A 216 8.57 20.01 1.21
N HIS A 217 9.81 19.71 0.85
CA HIS A 217 11.02 20.42 1.32
C HIS A 217 11.47 21.54 0.38
N ALA A 218 10.81 21.71 -0.78
CA ALA A 218 11.10 22.82 -1.68
C ALA A 218 10.56 24.15 -1.15
N ASP A 219 11.09 25.26 -1.68
CA ASP A 219 10.62 26.63 -1.37
C ASP A 219 9.34 27.03 -2.14
N TYR A 220 8.81 26.16 -2.96
CA TYR A 220 7.61 26.38 -3.80
C TYR A 220 6.55 25.32 -3.56
N PRO A 221 5.26 25.65 -3.75
CA PRO A 221 4.19 24.65 -3.74
C PRO A 221 4.46 23.56 -4.79
N HIS A 222 4.18 22.31 -4.41
CA HIS A 222 4.37 21.17 -5.30
C HIS A 222 3.13 20.29 -5.34
N ASP A 223 2.76 19.84 -6.54
CA ASP A 223 1.69 18.86 -6.74
C ASP A 223 2.13 17.52 -6.18
N TYR A 224 1.17 16.73 -5.68
CA TYR A 224 1.40 15.34 -5.32
C TYR A 224 0.20 14.44 -5.61
N GLN A 225 0.49 13.20 -5.88
CA GLN A 225 -0.48 12.11 -6.01
C GLN A 225 0.08 10.84 -5.37
N ILE A 226 -0.77 9.97 -4.86
CA ILE A 226 -0.40 8.62 -4.39
C ILE A 226 -1.52 7.63 -4.68
N ILE A 227 -1.13 6.44 -5.11
CA ILE A 227 -1.95 5.23 -5.14
C ILE A 227 -1.19 4.13 -4.39
N TYR A 228 -1.84 3.48 -3.43
CA TYR A 228 -1.35 2.27 -2.78
C TYR A 228 -1.83 1.05 -3.58
N HIS A 229 -1.06 0.69 -4.60
CA HIS A 229 -1.40 -0.38 -5.54
C HIS A 229 -1.19 -1.74 -4.88
N SER A 230 -2.26 -2.32 -4.35
CA SER A 230 -2.22 -3.52 -3.51
C SER A 230 -2.70 -4.74 -4.29
N ASN A 231 -1.82 -5.70 -4.52
CA ASN A 231 -1.95 -6.79 -5.51
C ASN A 231 -2.15 -8.14 -4.83
N PHE A 232 -3.22 -8.83 -5.19
CA PHE A 232 -3.59 -10.11 -4.61
C PHE A 232 -3.96 -11.13 -5.67
N SER A 233 -3.52 -12.36 -5.46
CA SER A 233 -3.80 -13.51 -6.30
C SER A 233 -4.25 -14.71 -5.45
N LYS A 234 -3.99 -15.93 -5.92
CA LYS A 234 -4.26 -17.15 -5.15
C LYS A 234 -3.51 -17.14 -3.80
N PRO A 235 -4.09 -17.74 -2.76
CA PRO A 235 -5.31 -18.55 -2.74
C PRO A 235 -6.60 -17.75 -2.53
N ILE A 236 -6.54 -16.41 -2.38
CA ILE A 236 -7.70 -15.57 -2.12
C ILE A 236 -8.47 -15.30 -3.42
N LEU A 237 -7.75 -14.89 -4.49
CA LEU A 237 -8.33 -14.68 -5.80
C LEU A 237 -8.52 -16.02 -6.51
N GLU A 238 -9.76 -16.33 -6.83
CA GLU A 238 -10.17 -17.54 -7.56
C GLU A 238 -11.48 -17.27 -8.30
N GLN A 239 -11.91 -18.21 -9.14
CA GLN A 239 -13.25 -18.13 -9.75
C GLN A 239 -14.33 -18.12 -8.67
N GLY A 240 -15.15 -17.05 -8.68
CA GLY A 240 -16.19 -16.82 -7.69
C GLY A 240 -15.71 -16.06 -6.44
N ALA A 241 -14.47 -15.62 -6.39
CA ALA A 241 -14.01 -14.65 -5.42
C ALA A 241 -14.81 -13.34 -5.56
N ARG A 242 -14.91 -12.58 -4.46
CA ARG A 242 -15.69 -11.35 -4.40
C ARG A 242 -14.87 -10.19 -3.86
N PHE A 243 -15.01 -9.04 -4.49
CA PHE A 243 -14.55 -7.77 -3.95
C PHE A 243 -15.71 -7.07 -3.25
N ILE A 244 -15.49 -6.55 -2.05
CA ILE A 244 -16.49 -5.81 -1.28
C ILE A 244 -15.91 -4.52 -0.72
N THR A 245 -16.68 -3.44 -0.76
CA THR A 245 -16.38 -2.15 -0.15
C THR A 245 -17.69 -1.34 -0.03
N PRO A 246 -17.86 -0.48 0.97
CA PRO A 246 -18.97 0.45 0.96
C PRO A 246 -18.69 1.58 -0.04
N TYR A 247 -19.65 1.87 -0.93
CA TYR A 247 -19.44 2.84 -1.99
C TYR A 247 -20.68 3.65 -2.35
N GLU A 248 -20.46 4.86 -2.81
CA GLU A 248 -21.51 5.75 -3.34
C GLU A 248 -21.77 5.43 -4.81
N ASN A 249 -20.71 5.39 -5.60
CA ASN A 249 -20.80 5.04 -7.02
C ASN A 249 -19.55 4.30 -7.52
N VAL A 250 -19.73 3.61 -8.65
CA VAL A 250 -18.68 2.97 -9.43
C VAL A 250 -18.86 3.33 -10.90
N SER A 251 -17.75 3.58 -11.61
CA SER A 251 -17.72 3.77 -13.05
C SER A 251 -16.59 2.96 -13.70
N PRO A 252 -16.73 2.54 -14.97
CA PRO A 252 -15.64 1.92 -15.67
C PRO A 252 -14.56 2.98 -15.99
N PHE A 253 -13.31 2.55 -16.05
CA PHE A 253 -12.20 3.41 -16.45
C PHE A 253 -12.30 3.82 -17.93
N ASN A 254 -12.64 2.87 -18.80
CA ASN A 254 -12.80 3.05 -20.23
C ASN A 254 -13.95 2.18 -20.80
N ASP A 255 -14.16 2.25 -22.10
CA ASP A 255 -15.23 1.50 -22.79
C ASP A 255 -15.03 -0.02 -22.74
N TYR A 256 -13.79 -0.50 -22.62
CA TYR A 256 -13.56 -1.93 -22.45
C TYR A 256 -14.03 -2.41 -21.07
N ALA A 257 -13.67 -1.71 -20.00
CA ALA A 257 -14.08 -2.03 -18.63
C ALA A 257 -15.62 -1.94 -18.44
N LYS A 258 -16.31 -1.11 -19.23
CA LYS A 258 -17.79 -1.03 -19.24
C LYS A 258 -18.45 -2.38 -19.47
N LYS A 259 -17.84 -3.28 -20.25
CA LYS A 259 -18.37 -4.63 -20.52
C LYS A 259 -18.48 -5.47 -19.23
N GLY A 260 -17.60 -5.23 -18.25
CA GLY A 260 -17.58 -5.93 -16.97
C GLY A 260 -18.33 -5.22 -15.83
N LEU A 261 -18.97 -4.08 -16.09
CA LEU A 261 -19.56 -3.25 -15.02
C LEU A 261 -20.67 -3.94 -14.21
N LYS A 262 -21.40 -4.86 -14.81
CA LYS A 262 -22.44 -5.61 -14.09
C LYS A 262 -21.88 -6.61 -13.08
N GLU A 263 -20.67 -7.11 -13.32
CA GLU A 263 -19.99 -8.14 -12.53
C GLU A 263 -18.65 -7.64 -11.97
N TRP A 264 -18.54 -6.33 -11.77
CA TRP A 264 -17.28 -5.71 -11.36
C TRP A 264 -16.76 -6.23 -10.02
N GLN A 265 -17.67 -6.66 -9.13
CA GLN A 265 -17.34 -7.18 -7.79
C GLN A 265 -17.02 -8.68 -7.74
N THR A 266 -17.21 -9.43 -8.84
CA THR A 266 -16.98 -10.88 -8.89
C THR A 266 -15.87 -11.22 -9.87
N TYR A 267 -15.20 -12.32 -9.65
CA TYR A 267 -14.05 -12.73 -10.46
C TYR A 267 -14.31 -14.01 -11.22
N ALA A 268 -13.94 -14.03 -12.50
CA ALA A 268 -13.77 -15.22 -13.30
C ALA A 268 -12.49 -15.96 -12.91
N GLY A 269 -12.38 -17.22 -13.31
CA GLY A 269 -11.11 -17.96 -13.28
C GLY A 269 -10.12 -17.41 -14.32
N PRO A 270 -8.86 -17.95 -14.34
CA PRO A 270 -7.88 -17.56 -15.35
C PRO A 270 -8.43 -17.73 -16.77
N THR A 271 -8.39 -16.65 -17.54
CA THR A 271 -9.02 -16.57 -18.88
C THR A 271 -7.98 -16.10 -19.90
N ASN A 272 -7.64 -16.94 -20.87
CA ASN A 272 -6.65 -16.62 -21.89
C ASN A 272 -7.09 -15.42 -22.73
N GLY A 273 -6.21 -14.43 -22.87
CA GLY A 273 -6.45 -13.21 -23.64
C GLY A 273 -7.40 -12.23 -22.95
N PHE A 274 -7.58 -12.35 -21.63
CA PHE A 274 -8.29 -11.33 -20.87
C PHE A 274 -7.44 -10.05 -20.86
N ASP A 275 -8.06 -8.97 -21.29
CA ASP A 275 -7.48 -7.63 -21.13
C ASP A 275 -7.90 -7.05 -19.78
N GLU A 276 -7.12 -6.13 -19.24
CA GLU A 276 -7.40 -5.54 -17.92
C GLU A 276 -8.70 -4.74 -17.91
N MET A 277 -9.44 -4.84 -16.80
CA MET A 277 -10.60 -4.00 -16.54
C MET A 277 -10.37 -3.21 -15.27
N VAL A 278 -10.53 -1.89 -15.34
CA VAL A 278 -10.33 -0.97 -14.24
C VAL A 278 -11.65 -0.28 -13.89
N PHE A 279 -11.96 -0.17 -12.60
CA PHE A 279 -13.15 0.48 -12.09
C PHE A 279 -12.79 1.56 -11.08
N ASN A 280 -13.37 2.74 -11.29
CA ASN A 280 -13.23 3.88 -10.40
C ASN A 280 -14.37 3.88 -9.38
N ILE A 281 -14.05 3.90 -8.12
CA ILE A 281 -15.00 3.77 -7.01
C ILE A 281 -14.90 4.99 -6.13
N LYS A 282 -16.05 5.59 -5.79
CA LYS A 282 -16.15 6.59 -4.74
C LYS A 282 -16.54 5.88 -3.45
N PRO A 283 -15.61 5.69 -2.50
CA PRO A 283 -15.89 4.96 -1.28
C PRO A 283 -16.78 5.76 -0.33
N LEU A 284 -17.58 5.07 0.47
CA LEU A 284 -18.22 5.61 1.66
C LEU A 284 -17.36 5.35 2.88
N ALA A 285 -17.52 6.16 3.90
CA ALA A 285 -16.83 6.05 5.18
C ALA A 285 -17.76 6.29 6.36
N ASP A 286 -17.34 5.85 7.53
CA ASP A 286 -18.01 6.15 8.79
C ASP A 286 -17.81 7.62 9.24
N ALA A 287 -18.32 7.97 10.42
CA ALA A 287 -18.19 9.31 10.98
C ALA A 287 -16.72 9.73 11.23
N SER A 288 -15.82 8.77 11.44
CA SER A 288 -14.39 8.97 11.64
C SER A 288 -13.60 8.95 10.31
N LYS A 289 -14.31 8.95 9.17
CA LYS A 289 -13.76 8.87 7.82
C LYS A 289 -13.00 7.54 7.53
N GLN A 290 -13.24 6.52 8.34
CA GLN A 290 -12.67 5.20 8.12
C GLN A 290 -13.54 4.38 7.17
N THR A 291 -12.89 3.65 6.27
CA THR A 291 -13.52 2.72 5.34
C THR A 291 -12.74 1.42 5.24
N VAL A 292 -13.28 0.47 4.50
CA VAL A 292 -12.65 -0.83 4.27
C VAL A 292 -12.93 -1.33 2.85
N ALA A 293 -11.92 -1.92 2.21
CA ALA A 293 -12.05 -2.64 0.97
C ALA A 293 -11.50 -4.06 1.17
N ALA A 294 -12.18 -5.09 0.68
CA ALA A 294 -11.75 -6.46 0.90
C ALA A 294 -11.93 -7.36 -0.33
N LEU A 295 -10.98 -8.26 -0.51
CA LEU A 295 -11.08 -9.41 -1.42
C LEU A 295 -11.36 -10.65 -0.59
N LEU A 296 -12.40 -11.39 -0.93
CA LEU A 296 -12.84 -12.60 -0.24
C LEU A 296 -12.82 -13.76 -1.23
N ASN A 297 -12.34 -14.93 -0.79
CA ASN A 297 -12.41 -16.14 -1.61
C ASN A 297 -13.87 -16.62 -1.76
N LYS A 298 -14.10 -17.56 -2.67
CA LYS A 298 -15.44 -18.11 -2.96
C LYS A 298 -16.08 -18.74 -1.75
N ALA A 299 -15.31 -19.46 -0.95
CA ALA A 299 -15.82 -20.16 0.24
C ALA A 299 -16.21 -19.20 1.38
N GLY A 300 -15.71 -17.95 1.40
CA GLY A 300 -15.96 -16.99 2.46
C GLY A 300 -15.24 -17.34 3.77
N ASP A 301 -14.08 -17.99 3.68
CA ASP A 301 -13.26 -18.39 4.82
C ASP A 301 -11.83 -17.83 4.78
N LYS A 302 -11.47 -17.13 3.70
CA LYS A 302 -10.20 -16.45 3.50
C LYS A 302 -10.39 -15.12 2.81
N GLY A 303 -9.49 -14.18 3.08
CA GLY A 303 -9.51 -12.89 2.43
C GLY A 303 -8.38 -11.98 2.86
N VAL A 304 -8.39 -10.78 2.30
CA VAL A 304 -7.61 -9.64 2.75
C VAL A 304 -8.52 -8.42 2.86
N ALA A 305 -8.35 -7.65 3.93
CA ALA A 305 -9.03 -6.37 4.11
C ALA A 305 -8.01 -5.25 4.23
N ILE A 306 -8.30 -4.12 3.58
CA ILE A 306 -7.53 -2.87 3.63
C ILE A 306 -8.43 -1.82 4.27
N SER A 307 -8.08 -1.36 5.47
CA SER A 307 -8.75 -0.25 6.15
C SER A 307 -7.93 1.02 5.98
N TYR A 308 -8.59 2.14 5.66
CA TYR A 308 -7.93 3.41 5.43
C TYR A 308 -8.86 4.60 5.68
N ASN A 309 -8.30 5.83 5.72
CA ASN A 309 -9.04 7.06 5.92
C ASN A 309 -9.35 7.75 4.58
N THR A 310 -10.61 8.05 4.32
CA THR A 310 -11.07 8.68 3.05
C THR A 310 -10.76 10.18 2.95
N GLU A 311 -10.36 10.86 4.02
CA GLU A 311 -9.81 12.22 3.91
C GLU A 311 -8.39 12.21 3.37
N GLN A 312 -7.63 11.16 3.69
CA GLN A 312 -6.28 10.95 3.19
C GLN A 312 -6.30 10.37 1.76
N LEU A 313 -7.15 9.36 1.52
CA LEU A 313 -7.27 8.59 0.28
C LEU A 313 -8.74 8.57 -0.18
N PRO A 314 -9.21 9.64 -0.85
CA PRO A 314 -10.63 9.84 -1.13
C PRO A 314 -11.22 8.98 -2.25
N VAL A 315 -10.39 8.27 -2.99
CA VAL A 315 -10.81 7.43 -4.12
C VAL A 315 -10.26 6.02 -4.00
N LEU A 316 -10.91 5.10 -4.70
CA LEU A 316 -10.49 3.70 -4.75
C LEU A 316 -10.55 3.22 -6.20
N THR A 317 -9.47 2.65 -6.69
CA THR A 317 -9.41 1.97 -7.97
C THR A 317 -9.42 0.46 -7.75
N LEU A 318 -10.20 -0.26 -8.54
CA LEU A 318 -10.14 -1.72 -8.64
C LEU A 318 -9.61 -2.10 -10.01
N TRP A 319 -8.42 -2.66 -10.05
CA TRP A 319 -7.81 -3.24 -11.26
C TRP A 319 -8.01 -4.74 -11.27
N LYS A 320 -8.56 -5.28 -12.36
CA LYS A 320 -8.79 -6.71 -12.57
C LYS A 320 -7.98 -7.20 -13.75
N ASN A 321 -7.05 -8.13 -13.52
CA ASN A 321 -6.30 -8.81 -14.55
C ASN A 321 -6.43 -10.33 -14.35
N THR A 322 -7.54 -10.88 -14.83
CA THR A 322 -7.84 -12.32 -14.75
C THR A 322 -7.37 -13.10 -15.98
N ASP A 323 -6.24 -12.71 -16.57
CA ASP A 323 -5.54 -13.48 -17.59
C ASP A 323 -5.01 -14.82 -17.03
N THR A 324 -4.24 -15.56 -17.77
CA THR A 324 -3.69 -16.85 -17.33
C THR A 324 -2.78 -16.68 -16.10
N GLU A 325 -2.58 -17.74 -15.35
CA GLU A 325 -1.67 -17.71 -14.18
C GLU A 325 -0.23 -17.35 -14.56
N LYS A 326 0.22 -17.70 -15.76
CA LYS A 326 1.55 -17.34 -16.26
C LYS A 326 1.69 -15.88 -16.61
N GLN A 327 0.58 -15.21 -16.94
CA GLN A 327 0.51 -13.78 -17.21
C GLN A 327 0.18 -12.96 -15.96
N GLY A 328 0.09 -13.62 -14.79
CA GLY A 328 -0.12 -12.97 -13.52
C GLY A 328 -1.60 -12.79 -13.16
N TYR A 329 -2.37 -13.87 -13.07
CA TYR A 329 -3.75 -13.83 -12.57
C TYR A 329 -3.81 -13.08 -11.23
N VAL A 330 -4.27 -11.82 -11.26
CA VAL A 330 -4.12 -10.86 -10.15
C VAL A 330 -5.22 -9.80 -10.16
N THR A 331 -5.49 -9.20 -9.02
CA THR A 331 -6.30 -7.99 -8.89
C THR A 331 -5.60 -6.96 -8.01
N GLY A 332 -5.74 -5.67 -8.34
CA GLY A 332 -5.28 -4.54 -7.54
C GLY A 332 -6.43 -3.88 -6.79
N ILE A 333 -6.25 -3.64 -5.50
CA ILE A 333 -7.13 -2.82 -4.65
C ILE A 333 -6.33 -1.58 -4.28
N GLU A 334 -6.75 -0.42 -4.75
CA GLU A 334 -5.86 0.72 -4.88
C GLU A 334 -6.47 2.00 -4.27
N PRO A 335 -6.46 2.17 -2.94
CA PRO A 335 -6.77 3.45 -2.31
C PRO A 335 -5.80 4.53 -2.78
N GLY A 336 -6.31 5.71 -3.15
CA GLY A 336 -5.47 6.78 -3.67
C GLY A 336 -6.02 8.19 -3.45
N THR A 337 -5.18 9.19 -3.73
CA THR A 337 -5.59 10.60 -3.77
C THR A 337 -6.27 10.94 -5.09
N SER A 338 -5.98 10.17 -6.13
CA SER A 338 -6.52 10.28 -7.48
C SER A 338 -6.73 8.90 -8.09
N TYR A 339 -7.49 8.81 -9.18
CA TYR A 339 -7.59 7.58 -9.96
C TYR A 339 -6.34 7.38 -10.84
N ALA A 340 -6.28 6.27 -11.55
CA ALA A 340 -5.12 5.90 -12.38
C ALA A 340 -5.10 6.56 -13.76
N TYR A 341 -5.89 7.60 -14.02
CA TYR A 341 -5.79 8.35 -15.27
C TYR A 341 -4.46 9.10 -15.38
N PRO A 342 -4.06 9.49 -16.61
CA PRO A 342 -2.93 10.39 -16.80
C PRO A 342 -3.03 11.65 -15.94
N VAL A 343 -1.90 12.16 -15.44
CA VAL A 343 -1.84 13.33 -14.55
C VAL A 343 -2.52 14.57 -15.15
N THR A 344 -2.52 14.73 -16.47
CA THR A 344 -3.22 15.82 -17.18
C THR A 344 -4.72 15.76 -16.93
N ILE A 345 -5.32 14.58 -17.04
CA ILE A 345 -6.74 14.35 -16.76
C ILE A 345 -7.03 14.56 -15.27
N GLU A 346 -6.18 14.06 -14.37
CA GLU A 346 -6.37 14.22 -12.93
C GLU A 346 -6.29 15.71 -12.50
N ARG A 347 -5.44 16.51 -13.16
CA ARG A 347 -5.39 17.97 -12.97
C ARG A 347 -6.69 18.65 -13.45
N GLU A 348 -7.18 18.33 -14.64
CA GLU A 348 -8.45 18.85 -15.17
C GLU A 348 -9.62 18.52 -14.23
N GLN A 349 -9.63 17.33 -13.67
CA GLN A 349 -10.63 16.85 -12.71
C GLN A 349 -10.40 17.34 -11.27
N LYS A 350 -9.37 18.17 -11.03
CA LYS A 350 -9.01 18.74 -9.71
C LYS A 350 -8.75 17.70 -8.62
N ARG A 351 -8.24 16.53 -9.00
CA ARG A 351 -7.88 15.46 -8.05
C ARG A 351 -6.41 15.46 -7.68
N VAL A 352 -5.57 16.20 -8.40
CA VAL A 352 -4.17 16.40 -7.99
C VAL A 352 -4.14 17.34 -6.78
N LYS A 353 -3.46 16.91 -5.74
CA LYS A 353 -3.31 17.66 -4.49
C LYS A 353 -2.02 18.49 -4.52
N GLN A 354 -1.92 19.47 -3.63
CA GLN A 354 -0.74 20.34 -3.53
C GLN A 354 -0.28 20.48 -2.08
N LEU A 355 1.03 20.45 -1.85
CA LEU A 355 1.67 20.78 -0.59
C LEU A 355 2.40 22.12 -0.71
N GLN A 356 2.17 23.02 0.26
CA GLN A 356 2.93 24.25 0.40
C GLN A 356 4.36 23.95 0.91
N PRO A 357 5.32 24.87 0.79
CA PRO A 357 6.64 24.73 1.38
C PRO A 357 6.59 24.34 2.86
N GLY A 358 7.30 23.29 3.25
CA GLY A 358 7.33 22.75 4.61
C GLY A 358 6.04 22.03 5.07
N GLN A 359 5.02 21.96 4.22
CA GLN A 359 3.79 21.25 4.56
C GLN A 359 3.96 19.74 4.41
N SER A 360 3.33 19.00 5.32
CA SER A 360 3.28 17.54 5.28
C SER A 360 1.82 17.03 5.17
N THR A 361 1.68 15.86 4.60
CA THR A 361 0.44 15.08 4.61
C THR A 361 0.75 13.64 5.03
N ARG A 362 -0.27 12.93 5.55
CA ARG A 362 -0.11 11.59 6.11
C ARG A 362 -1.07 10.61 5.43
N PHE A 363 -0.61 9.37 5.33
CA PHE A 363 -1.41 8.25 4.83
C PHE A 363 -1.28 7.07 5.78
N ASP A 364 -2.42 6.54 6.23
CA ASP A 364 -2.51 5.42 7.16
C ASP A 364 -3.38 4.32 6.55
N LEU A 365 -2.81 3.12 6.44
CA LEU A 365 -3.51 1.94 5.95
C LEU A 365 -3.24 0.75 6.88
N THR A 366 -4.24 -0.08 7.09
CA THR A 366 -4.09 -1.35 7.81
C THR A 366 -4.49 -2.50 6.90
N TYR A 367 -3.60 -3.47 6.76
CA TYR A 367 -3.81 -4.71 6.01
C TYR A 367 -4.09 -5.83 7.00
N THR A 368 -5.21 -6.52 6.83
CA THR A 368 -5.61 -7.64 7.68
C THR A 368 -5.81 -8.89 6.85
N LEU A 369 -5.09 -9.94 7.17
CA LEU A 369 -5.27 -11.27 6.59
C LEU A 369 -6.43 -11.94 7.31
N LEU A 370 -7.45 -12.34 6.54
CA LEU A 370 -8.62 -13.07 7.02
C LEU A 370 -8.39 -14.56 6.76
N HIS A 371 -8.44 -15.37 7.82
CA HIS A 371 -8.10 -16.80 7.72
C HIS A 371 -9.18 -17.73 8.27
N ASN A 372 -10.36 -17.19 8.58
CA ASN A 372 -11.55 -17.95 8.94
C ASN A 372 -12.84 -17.18 8.62
N SER A 373 -13.95 -17.89 8.57
CA SER A 373 -15.27 -17.33 8.22
C SER A 373 -15.81 -16.31 9.21
N GLY A 374 -15.41 -16.37 10.48
CA GLY A 374 -15.79 -15.38 11.48
C GLY A 374 -15.21 -14.00 11.16
N GLN A 375 -13.90 -13.94 10.83
CA GLN A 375 -13.25 -12.70 10.42
C GLN A 375 -13.81 -12.15 9.10
N VAL A 376 -14.14 -13.03 8.15
CA VAL A 376 -14.81 -12.63 6.90
C VAL A 376 -16.16 -12.00 7.21
N ALA A 377 -16.98 -12.63 8.05
CA ALA A 377 -18.29 -12.10 8.44
C ALA A 377 -18.21 -10.74 9.17
N GLU A 378 -17.19 -10.53 9.98
CA GLU A 378 -16.93 -9.23 10.63
C GLU A 378 -16.66 -8.12 9.60
N VAL A 379 -15.86 -8.40 8.57
CA VAL A 379 -15.58 -7.43 7.51
C VAL A 379 -16.83 -7.18 6.66
N GLU A 380 -17.59 -8.20 6.30
CA GLU A 380 -18.86 -8.06 5.57
C GLU A 380 -19.86 -7.20 6.37
N LYS A 381 -19.97 -7.44 7.67
CA LYS A 381 -20.79 -6.63 8.58
C LYS A 381 -20.31 -5.18 8.61
N ARG A 382 -19.00 -4.94 8.70
CA ARG A 382 -18.42 -3.58 8.69
C ARG A 382 -18.74 -2.83 7.40
N VAL A 383 -18.64 -3.50 6.24
CA VAL A 383 -19.03 -2.92 4.94
C VAL A 383 -20.51 -2.53 4.95
N GLN A 384 -21.40 -3.39 5.45
CA GLN A 384 -22.83 -3.13 5.54
C GLN A 384 -23.16 -1.97 6.48
N GLU A 385 -22.52 -1.87 7.63
CA GLU A 385 -22.68 -0.79 8.59
C GLU A 385 -22.31 0.57 7.99
N ILE A 386 -21.19 0.65 7.24
CA ILE A 386 -20.78 1.90 6.58
C ILE A 386 -21.70 2.22 5.40
N GLN A 387 -22.11 1.22 4.62
CA GLN A 387 -23.03 1.41 3.50
C GLN A 387 -24.38 1.96 3.99
N GLY A 388 -24.88 1.46 5.11
CA GLY A 388 -26.14 1.89 5.70
C GLY A 388 -27.32 1.75 4.73
N SER A 389 -28.13 2.79 4.66
CA SER A 389 -29.29 2.86 3.74
C SER A 389 -28.98 3.46 2.37
N LYS A 390 -27.72 3.82 2.11
CA LYS A 390 -27.34 4.44 0.83
C LYS A 390 -27.34 3.39 -0.28
N THR A 391 -28.11 3.65 -1.34
CA THR A 391 -28.14 2.80 -2.53
C THR A 391 -26.96 3.12 -3.44
N PRO A 392 -26.08 2.14 -3.71
CA PRO A 392 -24.96 2.33 -4.61
C PRO A 392 -25.40 2.61 -6.04
N GLN A 393 -24.64 3.42 -6.77
CA GLN A 393 -24.93 3.77 -8.15
C GLN A 393 -23.85 3.20 -9.08
N SER A 394 -24.27 2.63 -10.22
CA SER A 394 -23.39 2.28 -11.33
C SER A 394 -23.51 3.34 -12.42
N ILE A 395 -22.41 4.01 -12.71
CA ILE A 395 -22.30 5.03 -13.76
C ILE A 395 -21.72 4.34 -15.00
N GLU A 396 -22.50 4.27 -16.08
CA GLU A 396 -22.08 3.53 -17.30
C GLU A 396 -21.02 4.25 -18.15
N THR A 397 -20.84 5.54 -17.91
CA THR A 397 -19.90 6.37 -18.70
C THR A 397 -18.57 6.47 -17.94
N PRO A 398 -17.43 6.24 -18.61
CA PRO A 398 -16.11 6.55 -18.06
C PRO A 398 -16.05 8.01 -17.56
N MET A 399 -15.34 8.26 -16.46
CA MET A 399 -15.19 9.61 -15.90
C MET A 399 -14.38 10.55 -16.80
N ALA A 400 -13.51 9.99 -17.62
CA ALA A 400 -12.73 10.71 -18.63
C ALA A 400 -12.63 9.87 -19.91
N LYS A 401 -12.32 10.52 -21.03
CA LYS A 401 -11.91 9.84 -22.26
C LYS A 401 -10.39 9.83 -22.29
N GLU A 402 -9.81 8.67 -22.56
CA GLU A 402 -8.39 8.51 -22.89
C GLU A 402 -8.03 9.20 -24.19
#